data_edce220e2d5f38a52ff078a454bac578
#
_entry.id   edce220e2d5f38a52ff078a454bac578
#
_cell.length_a   1.000
_cell.length_b   1.000
_cell.length_c   1.000
_cell.angle_alpha   90.00
_cell.angle_beta   90.00
_cell.angle_gamma   90.00
#
_symmetry.space_group_name_H-M   'P 1'
#
loop_
_entity.id
_entity.type
_entity.pdbx_description
1 polymer ?
#
loop_
_entity_poly.entity_id
_entity_poly.type
_entity_poly.pdbx_seq_one_letter_code
_entity_poly.pdbx_strand_id
1 'polypeptide(L)'
;MIFIKMVYKEISYPIHKNFREYFRAKQYLFENLIGKKGNVITDETLPEFKRIKKIAISRKLKLQVLNNSKNQFQILSHSYRGEKQILKIRYYNLTREINLNLIGKIQLKNILMAIIAAKNSNISLIKILNVLSKLKPIDGRFEKIGKIKNRSKVILDYAHTPDALRICLSNLKEQFPNKKIVLLFGCGGNRDQNKRFKMGKIACDYSNEIYLTDDNPRFEDPRKIRNDIKKGMQDTLIKEIPDRKKAISEAIKNLNTGDILLVAGKGHEKTQDFGKKKIYFSDKKIILDSIKLKNIN
;
A
#
# COMPACT_ATOMS: atom_id res chain seq x y z
N MET A 1 -16.67 -10.21 -12.41
CA MET A 1 -15.77 -10.69 -11.33
C MET A 1 -15.32 -9.51 -10.51
N ILE A 2 -15.53 -9.51 -9.21
CA ILE A 2 -15.29 -8.34 -8.38
C ILE A 2 -14.35 -8.74 -7.25
N PHE A 3 -13.23 -7.97 -7.12
CA PHE A 3 -12.27 -8.09 -6.05
C PHE A 3 -12.52 -7.01 -5.03
N ILE A 4 -12.65 -7.37 -3.75
CA ILE A 4 -12.64 -6.40 -2.69
C ILE A 4 -11.58 -6.80 -1.68
N LYS A 5 -10.46 -6.07 -1.71
CA LYS A 5 -9.60 -5.94 -0.56
C LYS A 5 -10.21 -4.85 0.30
N MET A 6 -10.83 -5.23 1.41
CA MET A 6 -11.25 -4.25 2.40
C MET A 6 -10.02 -3.79 3.17
N VAL A 7 -9.66 -2.53 3.00
CA VAL A 7 -8.65 -1.87 3.83
C VAL A 7 -9.35 -1.42 5.09
N TYR A 8 -8.90 -1.97 6.22
CA TYR A 8 -9.49 -1.76 7.54
C TYR A 8 -9.19 -0.38 8.11
N LYS A 9 -10.19 0.09 8.82
CA LYS A 9 -10.27 1.04 9.93
C LYS A 9 -10.25 2.53 9.68
N GLU A 10 -9.94 3.08 8.52
CA GLU A 10 -10.05 4.53 8.38
C GLU A 10 -10.83 4.93 7.14
N ILE A 11 -11.99 5.47 7.45
CA ILE A 11 -12.98 5.91 6.50
C ILE A 11 -12.60 7.31 6.04
N SER A 12 -12.57 7.52 4.72
CA SER A 12 -12.47 8.86 4.19
C SER A 12 -13.78 9.60 4.45
N TYR A 13 -13.83 10.40 5.53
CA TYR A 13 -14.84 11.46 5.60
C TYR A 13 -14.70 12.35 4.34
N PRO A 14 -15.76 12.73 3.65
CA PRO A 14 -17.11 13.03 4.15
C PRO A 14 -18.23 12.07 3.69
N ILE A 15 -17.92 10.96 2.99
CA ILE A 15 -18.97 10.14 2.35
C ILE A 15 -19.65 9.19 3.35
N HIS A 16 -18.92 8.66 4.32
CA HIS A 16 -19.43 7.71 5.32
C HIS A 16 -19.13 8.19 6.74
N LYS A 17 -20.15 8.29 7.60
CA LYS A 17 -20.00 8.77 8.99
C LYS A 17 -19.21 7.83 9.89
N ASN A 18 -19.16 6.53 9.57
CA ASN A 18 -18.47 5.51 10.35
C ASN A 18 -18.16 4.26 9.51
N PHE A 19 -17.35 3.37 10.08
CA PHE A 19 -16.99 2.11 9.43
C PHE A 19 -18.18 1.25 9.04
N ARG A 20 -19.25 1.26 9.84
CA ARG A 20 -20.46 0.46 9.57
C ARG A 20 -21.16 0.90 8.27
N GLU A 21 -21.24 2.20 8.02
CA GLU A 21 -21.79 2.74 6.76
C GLU A 21 -20.89 2.43 5.57
N TYR A 22 -19.58 2.63 5.73
CA TYR A 22 -18.60 2.24 4.70
C TYR A 22 -18.72 0.77 4.36
N PHE A 23 -18.79 -0.10 5.37
CA PHE A 23 -18.94 -1.53 5.15
C PHE A 23 -20.26 -1.88 4.46
N ARG A 24 -21.38 -1.25 4.86
CA ARG A 24 -22.67 -1.43 4.18
C ARG A 24 -22.60 -1.07 2.70
N ALA A 25 -21.97 0.05 2.35
CA ALA A 25 -21.79 0.44 0.95
C ALA A 25 -20.98 -0.61 0.15
N LYS A 26 -19.94 -1.20 0.75
CA LYS A 26 -19.19 -2.31 0.15
C LYS A 26 -20.01 -3.60 0.08
N GLN A 27 -20.79 -3.87 1.11
CA GLN A 27 -21.66 -5.05 1.19
C GLN A 27 -22.74 -5.04 0.12
N TYR A 28 -23.27 -3.86 -0.21
CA TYR A 28 -24.27 -3.67 -1.27
C TYR A 28 -23.85 -4.30 -2.60
N LEU A 29 -22.57 -4.25 -2.91
CA LEU A 29 -22.02 -4.91 -4.11
C LEU A 29 -22.30 -6.42 -4.11
N PHE A 30 -22.05 -7.09 -2.98
CA PHE A 30 -22.27 -8.54 -2.85
C PHE A 30 -23.76 -8.89 -2.79
N GLU A 31 -24.56 -8.02 -2.18
CA GLU A 31 -25.98 -8.25 -2.00
C GLU A 31 -26.80 -8.02 -3.28
N ASN A 32 -26.39 -7.03 -4.09
CA ASN A 32 -27.25 -6.53 -5.16
C ASN A 32 -26.62 -6.55 -6.56
N LEU A 33 -25.30 -6.27 -6.68
CA LEU A 33 -24.70 -5.99 -7.98
C LEU A 33 -24.04 -7.21 -8.63
N ILE A 34 -23.61 -8.20 -7.85
CA ILE A 34 -23.05 -9.44 -8.41
C ILE A 34 -24.18 -10.27 -9.01
N GLY A 35 -24.09 -10.60 -10.29
CA GLY A 35 -25.08 -11.44 -10.97
C GLY A 35 -25.19 -12.85 -10.38
N LYS A 36 -26.30 -13.54 -10.65
CA LYS A 36 -26.51 -14.95 -10.26
C LYS A 36 -25.32 -15.80 -10.75
N LYS A 37 -24.83 -16.71 -9.90
CA LYS A 37 -23.63 -17.55 -10.15
C LYS A 37 -22.30 -16.74 -10.25
N GLY A 38 -22.28 -15.48 -9.85
CA GLY A 38 -21.05 -14.66 -9.83
C GLY A 38 -20.01 -15.22 -8.87
N ASN A 39 -18.72 -14.91 -9.12
CA ASN A 39 -17.61 -15.36 -8.29
C ASN A 39 -17.25 -14.28 -7.25
N VAL A 40 -17.11 -14.70 -6.01
CA VAL A 40 -16.61 -13.91 -4.88
C VAL A 40 -15.27 -14.50 -4.44
N ILE A 41 -14.21 -13.71 -4.46
CA ILE A 41 -12.89 -14.09 -3.95
C ILE A 41 -12.61 -13.23 -2.72
N THR A 42 -12.33 -13.84 -1.58
CA THR A 42 -12.13 -13.14 -0.30
C THR A 42 -11.07 -13.82 0.55
N ASP A 43 -10.74 -13.22 1.70
CA ASP A 43 -9.76 -13.70 2.66
C ASP A 43 -10.46 -13.98 3.98
N GLU A 44 -10.28 -15.18 4.54
CA GLU A 44 -10.89 -15.58 5.82
C GLU A 44 -10.34 -14.82 7.02
N THR A 45 -9.17 -14.17 6.89
CA THR A 45 -8.61 -13.32 7.94
C THR A 45 -9.31 -11.97 8.08
N LEU A 46 -10.25 -11.64 7.16
CA LEU A 46 -11.05 -10.43 7.26
C LEU A 46 -12.10 -10.58 8.39
N PRO A 47 -12.21 -9.64 9.33
CA PRO A 47 -13.25 -9.67 10.37
C PRO A 47 -14.68 -9.80 9.81
N GLU A 48 -14.97 -9.21 8.65
CA GLU A 48 -16.28 -9.32 7.99
C GLU A 48 -16.47 -10.58 7.15
N PHE A 49 -15.49 -11.47 7.13
CA PHE A 49 -15.56 -12.71 6.34
C PHE A 49 -16.85 -13.51 6.57
N LYS A 50 -17.24 -13.69 7.85
CA LYS A 50 -18.48 -14.42 8.21
C LYS A 50 -19.70 -13.82 7.51
N ARG A 51 -19.76 -12.48 7.42
CA ARG A 51 -20.88 -11.78 6.80
C ARG A 51 -20.87 -11.91 5.28
N ILE A 52 -19.70 -11.74 4.66
CA ILE A 52 -19.53 -11.96 3.21
C ILE A 52 -19.89 -13.40 2.84
N LYS A 53 -19.45 -14.38 3.63
CA LYS A 53 -19.77 -15.80 3.44
C LYS A 53 -21.29 -16.05 3.51
N LYS A 54 -21.98 -15.47 4.51
CA LYS A 54 -23.45 -15.58 4.62
C LYS A 54 -24.16 -15.05 3.37
N ILE A 55 -23.75 -13.89 2.87
CA ILE A 55 -24.34 -13.30 1.64
C ILE A 55 -24.05 -14.20 0.43
N ALA A 56 -22.82 -14.66 0.29
CA ALA A 56 -22.46 -15.52 -0.85
C ALA A 56 -23.28 -16.81 -0.87
N ILE A 57 -23.51 -17.43 0.27
CA ILE A 57 -24.35 -18.65 0.41
C ILE A 57 -25.80 -18.32 0.06
N SER A 58 -26.40 -17.29 0.68
CA SER A 58 -27.82 -16.95 0.47
C SER A 58 -28.12 -16.58 -0.98
N ARG A 59 -27.17 -15.98 -1.67
CA ARG A 59 -27.29 -15.61 -3.09
C ARG A 59 -26.79 -16.66 -4.07
N LYS A 60 -26.38 -17.85 -3.58
CA LYS A 60 -25.80 -18.93 -4.40
C LYS A 60 -24.62 -18.47 -5.27
N LEU A 61 -23.78 -17.55 -4.71
CA LEU A 61 -22.56 -17.08 -5.36
C LEU A 61 -21.42 -18.09 -5.15
N LYS A 62 -20.53 -18.19 -6.12
CA LYS A 62 -19.35 -19.06 -6.03
C LYS A 62 -18.29 -18.40 -5.15
N LEU A 63 -18.17 -18.86 -3.89
CA LEU A 63 -17.23 -18.33 -2.93
C LEU A 63 -15.89 -19.05 -3.00
N GLN A 64 -14.81 -18.30 -3.16
CA GLN A 64 -13.42 -18.77 -3.08
C GLN A 64 -12.68 -17.98 -2.02
N VAL A 65 -12.02 -18.68 -1.09
CA VAL A 65 -11.38 -18.11 0.08
C VAL A 65 -9.88 -18.31 -0.02
N LEU A 66 -9.09 -17.24 0.15
CA LEU A 66 -7.64 -17.36 0.15
C LEU A 66 -7.17 -18.22 1.35
N ASN A 67 -6.07 -18.95 1.14
CA ASN A 67 -5.39 -19.77 2.15
C ASN A 67 -6.25 -20.90 2.78
N ASN A 68 -7.41 -21.20 2.25
CA ASN A 68 -8.17 -22.35 2.70
C ASN A 68 -7.49 -23.65 2.21
N SER A 69 -7.30 -24.63 3.11
CA SER A 69 -6.72 -25.94 2.79
C SER A 69 -7.48 -26.71 1.70
N LYS A 70 -8.77 -26.40 1.52
CA LYS A 70 -9.60 -26.94 0.45
C LYS A 70 -9.41 -26.23 -0.91
N ASN A 71 -8.63 -25.15 -0.95
CA ASN A 71 -8.36 -24.45 -2.20
C ASN A 71 -7.33 -25.20 -3.01
N GLN A 72 -7.63 -25.32 -4.28
CA GLN A 72 -6.73 -25.87 -5.28
C GLN A 72 -5.42 -25.10 -5.41
N PHE A 73 -5.34 -23.90 -4.84
CA PHE A 73 -4.21 -23.00 -4.92
C PHE A 73 -3.69 -22.62 -3.53
N GLN A 74 -2.43 -22.96 -3.24
CA GLN A 74 -1.79 -22.73 -1.94
C GLN A 74 -0.41 -22.09 -2.12
N ILE A 75 -0.04 -21.17 -1.24
CA ILE A 75 1.36 -20.76 -1.04
C ILE A 75 1.96 -21.75 -0.03
N LEU A 76 2.99 -22.48 -0.46
CA LEU A 76 3.74 -23.42 0.39
C LEU A 76 4.83 -22.69 1.18
N SER A 77 5.54 -21.77 0.53
CA SER A 77 6.56 -20.95 1.17
C SER A 77 6.70 -19.60 0.49
N HIS A 78 7.21 -18.63 1.26
CA HIS A 78 7.55 -17.30 0.82
C HIS A 78 8.87 -16.88 1.46
N SER A 79 9.79 -16.36 0.66
CA SER A 79 11.06 -15.81 1.11
C SER A 79 11.46 -14.60 0.28
N TYR A 80 12.46 -13.86 0.77
CA TYR A 80 13.04 -12.72 0.08
C TYR A 80 14.45 -13.04 -0.44
N ARG A 81 14.77 -12.58 -1.65
CA ARG A 81 16.12 -12.53 -2.19
C ARG A 81 16.40 -11.10 -2.66
N GLY A 82 16.88 -10.26 -1.72
CA GLY A 82 17.04 -8.82 -1.96
C GLY A 82 15.69 -8.15 -2.31
N GLU A 83 15.58 -7.59 -3.50
CA GLU A 83 14.35 -6.90 -3.96
C GLU A 83 13.27 -7.87 -4.48
N LYS A 84 13.63 -9.13 -4.73
CA LYS A 84 12.71 -10.13 -5.26
C LYS A 84 12.05 -10.91 -4.14
N GLN A 85 10.84 -11.38 -4.40
CA GLN A 85 10.15 -12.35 -3.58
C GLN A 85 10.14 -13.70 -4.29
N ILE A 86 10.42 -14.76 -3.56
CA ILE A 86 10.37 -16.13 -4.04
C ILE A 86 9.15 -16.78 -3.43
N LEU A 87 8.25 -17.26 -4.29
CA LEU A 87 7.05 -17.98 -3.89
C LEU A 87 7.11 -19.41 -4.36
N LYS A 88 6.94 -20.35 -3.45
CA LYS A 88 6.63 -21.74 -3.80
C LYS A 88 5.13 -21.94 -3.69
N ILE A 89 4.48 -22.21 -4.81
CA ILE A 89 3.04 -22.39 -4.89
C ILE A 89 2.71 -23.82 -5.29
N ARG A 90 1.55 -24.29 -4.82
CA ARG A 90 0.95 -25.56 -5.23
C ARG A 90 -0.43 -25.31 -5.81
N TYR A 91 -0.71 -25.95 -6.93
CA TYR A 91 -2.03 -26.01 -7.57
C TYR A 91 -2.32 -27.46 -7.93
N TYR A 92 -3.22 -28.10 -7.22
CA TYR A 92 -3.38 -29.57 -7.25
C TYR A 92 -2.03 -30.26 -7.04
N ASN A 93 -1.60 -31.10 -7.98
CA ASN A 93 -0.33 -31.83 -7.94
C ASN A 93 0.85 -31.04 -8.56
N LEU A 94 0.59 -29.84 -9.09
CA LEU A 94 1.64 -29.01 -9.71
C LEU A 94 2.24 -28.08 -8.66
N THR A 95 3.54 -28.23 -8.40
CA THR A 95 4.31 -27.28 -7.59
C THR A 95 5.22 -26.46 -8.48
N ARG A 96 5.27 -25.12 -8.26
CA ARG A 96 6.14 -24.17 -9.00
C ARG A 96 6.76 -23.18 -8.06
N GLU A 97 8.01 -22.82 -8.34
CA GLU A 97 8.68 -21.65 -7.76
C GLU A 97 8.54 -20.47 -8.71
N ILE A 98 8.21 -19.31 -8.16
CA ILE A 98 7.97 -18.06 -8.91
C ILE A 98 8.78 -16.95 -8.28
N ASN A 99 9.58 -16.26 -9.09
CA ASN A 99 10.26 -15.05 -8.70
C ASN A 99 9.41 -13.84 -9.04
N LEU A 100 9.00 -13.08 -8.03
CA LEU A 100 8.25 -11.84 -8.20
C LEU A 100 9.18 -10.63 -8.08
N ASN A 101 9.15 -9.74 -9.07
CA ASN A 101 9.89 -8.47 -9.05
C ASN A 101 9.09 -7.36 -8.35
N LEU A 102 8.43 -7.69 -7.25
CA LEU A 102 7.59 -6.77 -6.46
C LEU A 102 8.14 -6.69 -5.04
N ILE A 103 8.15 -5.51 -4.47
CA ILE A 103 8.55 -5.28 -3.07
C ILE A 103 7.31 -5.43 -2.18
N GLY A 104 7.50 -6.02 -0.98
CA GLY A 104 6.51 -6.12 0.06
C GLY A 104 5.53 -7.29 -0.07
N LYS A 105 5.41 -8.05 1.00
CA LYS A 105 4.48 -9.20 1.13
C LYS A 105 3.01 -8.81 0.95
N ILE A 106 2.69 -7.54 1.16
CA ILE A 106 1.34 -6.99 0.94
C ILE A 106 0.82 -7.28 -0.49
N GLN A 107 1.71 -7.40 -1.47
CA GLN A 107 1.33 -7.70 -2.85
C GLN A 107 0.86 -9.15 -3.05
N LEU A 108 1.26 -10.08 -2.18
CA LEU A 108 0.98 -11.51 -2.38
C LEU A 108 -0.50 -11.84 -2.38
N LYS A 109 -1.26 -11.29 -1.44
CA LYS A 109 -2.72 -11.50 -1.39
C LYS A 109 -3.40 -10.98 -2.67
N ASN A 110 -2.94 -9.84 -3.18
CA ASN A 110 -3.47 -9.28 -4.43
C ASN A 110 -3.16 -10.19 -5.62
N ILE A 111 -1.93 -10.73 -5.68
CA ILE A 111 -1.50 -11.65 -6.73
C ILE A 111 -2.33 -12.94 -6.69
N LEU A 112 -2.52 -13.52 -5.50
CA LEU A 112 -3.36 -14.72 -5.36
C LEU A 112 -4.79 -14.49 -5.82
N MET A 113 -5.39 -13.37 -5.42
CA MET A 113 -6.72 -12.99 -5.90
C MET A 113 -6.74 -12.86 -7.42
N ALA A 114 -5.73 -12.22 -8.01
CA ALA A 114 -5.62 -12.04 -9.45
C ALA A 114 -5.44 -13.39 -10.19
N ILE A 115 -4.64 -14.31 -9.65
CA ILE A 115 -4.47 -15.67 -10.21
C ILE A 115 -5.81 -16.42 -10.23
N ILE A 116 -6.51 -16.44 -9.09
CA ILE A 116 -7.82 -17.11 -8.98
C ILE A 116 -8.81 -16.49 -9.96
N ALA A 117 -8.78 -15.17 -10.09
CA ALA A 117 -9.64 -14.46 -11.02
C ALA A 117 -9.36 -14.80 -12.48
N ALA A 118 -8.11 -14.74 -12.89
CA ALA A 118 -7.70 -15.08 -14.24
C ALA A 118 -8.08 -16.54 -14.57
N LYS A 119 -7.90 -17.46 -13.61
CA LYS A 119 -8.31 -18.85 -13.75
C LYS A 119 -9.81 -18.99 -13.93
N ASN A 120 -10.63 -18.25 -13.17
CA ASN A 120 -12.08 -18.22 -13.32
C ASN A 120 -12.55 -17.59 -14.63
N SER A 121 -11.68 -16.87 -15.33
CA SER A 121 -11.90 -16.33 -16.66
C SER A 121 -11.39 -17.26 -17.77
N ASN A 122 -11.21 -18.56 -17.47
CA ASN A 122 -10.75 -19.60 -18.38
C ASN A 122 -9.35 -19.40 -18.96
N ILE A 123 -8.50 -18.58 -18.31
CA ILE A 123 -7.09 -18.46 -18.68
C ILE A 123 -6.33 -19.69 -18.15
N SER A 124 -5.52 -20.33 -18.99
CA SER A 124 -4.75 -21.50 -18.56
C SER A 124 -3.74 -21.12 -17.46
N LEU A 125 -3.57 -22.00 -16.47
CA LEU A 125 -2.65 -21.75 -15.33
C LEU A 125 -1.22 -21.50 -15.81
N ILE A 126 -0.75 -22.24 -16.81
CA ILE A 126 0.60 -22.08 -17.37
C ILE A 126 0.79 -20.64 -17.89
N LYS A 127 -0.17 -20.11 -18.65
CA LYS A 127 -0.11 -18.71 -19.12
C LYS A 127 -0.08 -17.72 -17.96
N ILE A 128 -0.90 -17.95 -16.93
CA ILE A 128 -0.91 -17.09 -15.72
C ILE A 128 0.45 -17.11 -15.02
N LEU A 129 1.01 -18.30 -14.77
CA LEU A 129 2.29 -18.43 -14.06
C LEU A 129 3.46 -17.81 -14.82
N ASN A 130 3.48 -17.92 -16.15
CA ASN A 130 4.54 -17.39 -17.00
C ASN A 130 4.61 -15.85 -17.03
N VAL A 131 3.55 -15.15 -16.64
CA VAL A 131 3.53 -13.68 -16.57
C VAL A 131 3.84 -13.13 -15.18
N LEU A 132 3.81 -13.95 -14.12
CA LEU A 132 3.97 -13.46 -12.74
C LEU A 132 5.32 -12.80 -12.50
N SER A 133 6.41 -13.33 -13.06
CA SER A 133 7.76 -12.72 -12.97
C SER A 133 7.89 -11.39 -13.71
N LYS A 134 6.96 -11.11 -14.64
CA LYS A 134 6.92 -9.87 -15.44
C LYS A 134 6.01 -8.80 -14.84
N LEU A 135 5.32 -9.11 -13.72
CA LEU A 135 4.44 -8.15 -13.06
C LEU A 135 5.24 -6.93 -12.61
N LYS A 136 4.65 -5.76 -12.84
CA LYS A 136 5.14 -4.47 -12.36
C LYS A 136 4.21 -3.96 -11.25
N PRO A 137 4.71 -3.17 -10.29
CA PRO A 137 3.85 -2.52 -9.32
C PRO A 137 2.87 -1.57 -10.04
N ILE A 138 1.70 -1.38 -9.45
CA ILE A 138 0.76 -0.35 -9.88
C ILE A 138 1.34 1.01 -9.48
N ASP A 139 1.20 2.03 -10.33
CA ASP A 139 1.68 3.39 -10.09
C ASP A 139 1.29 3.89 -8.69
N GLY A 140 2.31 4.31 -7.92
CA GLY A 140 2.14 4.82 -6.56
C GLY A 140 1.60 3.81 -5.54
N ARG A 141 1.76 2.50 -5.79
CA ARG A 141 1.37 1.43 -4.87
C ARG A 141 2.57 0.52 -4.59
N PHE A 142 3.31 0.85 -3.53
CA PHE A 142 4.54 0.17 -3.11
C PHE A 142 5.53 0.05 -4.29
N GLU A 143 5.62 1.14 -5.03
CA GLU A 143 6.37 1.24 -6.28
C GLU A 143 7.80 1.70 -6.02
N LYS A 144 8.78 0.93 -6.46
CA LYS A 144 10.18 1.37 -6.47
C LYS A 144 10.41 2.34 -7.62
N ILE A 145 10.88 3.53 -7.30
CA ILE A 145 11.12 4.61 -8.26
C ILE A 145 12.62 4.74 -8.53
N GLY A 146 13.01 4.65 -9.80
CA GLY A 146 14.37 4.90 -10.27
C GLY A 146 15.44 3.96 -9.73
N LYS A 147 16.69 4.29 -10.04
CA LYS A 147 17.91 3.62 -9.52
C LYS A 147 18.87 4.66 -9.00
N ILE A 148 19.39 4.47 -7.80
CA ILE A 148 20.41 5.34 -7.18
C ILE A 148 21.74 4.59 -7.15
N LYS A 149 22.84 5.26 -7.56
CA LYS A 149 24.19 4.68 -7.65
C LYS A 149 24.64 4.05 -6.33
N ASN A 150 24.35 4.66 -5.20
CA ASN A 150 24.69 4.17 -3.86
C ASN A 150 23.81 3.01 -3.35
N ARG A 151 23.02 2.38 -4.22
CA ARG A 151 22.12 1.25 -3.90
C ARG A 151 20.99 1.56 -2.92
N SER A 152 20.79 2.83 -2.52
CA SER A 152 19.58 3.22 -1.78
C SER A 152 18.34 3.07 -2.65
N LYS A 153 17.16 3.02 -2.01
CA LYS A 153 15.88 2.78 -2.70
C LYS A 153 14.87 3.83 -2.31
N VAL A 154 14.08 4.26 -3.27
CA VAL A 154 12.91 5.09 -3.03
C VAL A 154 11.66 4.30 -3.39
N ILE A 155 10.77 4.15 -2.42
CA ILE A 155 9.48 3.48 -2.55
C ILE A 155 8.39 4.53 -2.43
N LEU A 156 7.48 4.56 -3.40
CA LEU A 156 6.32 5.45 -3.43
C LEU A 156 5.05 4.67 -3.12
N ASP A 157 4.25 5.15 -2.15
CA ASP A 157 2.99 4.53 -1.79
C ASP A 157 1.89 5.54 -1.46
N TYR A 158 0.66 5.15 -1.65
CA TYR A 158 -0.54 5.92 -1.32
C TYR A 158 -0.96 5.80 0.16
N ALA A 159 -0.18 5.20 1.01
CA ALA A 159 -0.49 4.98 2.43
C ALA A 159 -0.73 6.31 3.15
N HIS A 160 -2.00 6.63 3.39
CA HIS A 160 -2.46 7.87 4.03
C HIS A 160 -3.33 7.60 5.27
N THR A 161 -3.31 6.37 5.77
CA THR A 161 -4.00 5.92 6.98
C THR A 161 -3.00 5.21 7.91
N PRO A 162 -3.22 5.18 9.24
CA PRO A 162 -2.36 4.51 10.19
C PRO A 162 -2.08 3.05 9.83
N ASP A 163 -3.13 2.27 9.53
CA ASP A 163 -2.96 0.86 9.18
C ASP A 163 -2.17 0.67 7.88
N ALA A 164 -2.44 1.50 6.85
CA ALA A 164 -1.70 1.41 5.59
C ALA A 164 -0.22 1.77 5.80
N LEU A 165 0.07 2.84 6.57
CA LEU A 165 1.44 3.26 6.87
C LEU A 165 2.19 2.17 7.64
N ARG A 166 1.57 1.59 8.70
CA ARG A 166 2.14 0.49 9.48
C ARG A 166 2.44 -0.72 8.60
N ILE A 167 1.51 -1.10 7.72
CA ILE A 167 1.70 -2.23 6.80
C ILE A 167 2.86 -1.96 5.85
N CYS A 168 2.97 -0.77 5.26
CA CYS A 168 4.08 -0.43 4.37
C CYS A 168 5.42 -0.50 5.10
N LEU A 169 5.55 0.14 6.24
CA LEU A 169 6.79 0.18 7.01
C LEU A 169 7.19 -1.21 7.54
N SER A 170 6.24 -1.99 8.07
CA SER A 170 6.51 -3.37 8.53
C SER A 170 6.96 -4.28 7.40
N ASN A 171 6.38 -4.14 6.20
CA ASN A 171 6.83 -4.91 5.03
C ASN A 171 8.25 -4.53 4.59
N LEU A 172 8.64 -3.25 4.70
CA LEU A 172 10.01 -2.83 4.42
C LEU A 172 10.99 -3.39 5.46
N LYS A 173 10.66 -3.34 6.74
CA LYS A 173 11.47 -3.95 7.81
C LYS A 173 11.62 -5.47 7.63
N GLU A 174 10.54 -6.16 7.26
CA GLU A 174 10.57 -7.62 7.02
C GLU A 174 11.47 -7.98 5.83
N GLN A 175 11.36 -7.24 4.71
CA GLN A 175 12.14 -7.55 3.51
C GLN A 175 13.60 -7.06 3.59
N PHE A 176 13.86 -6.01 4.37
CA PHE A 176 15.16 -5.38 4.48
C PHE A 176 15.56 -5.16 5.97
N PRO A 177 15.70 -6.23 6.76
CA PRO A 177 15.79 -6.15 8.22
C PRO A 177 16.96 -5.29 8.74
N ASN A 178 18.06 -5.23 8.01
CA ASN A 178 19.28 -4.52 8.42
C ASN A 178 19.47 -3.18 7.69
N LYS A 179 18.39 -2.61 7.14
CA LYS A 179 18.47 -1.34 6.43
C LYS A 179 17.79 -0.22 7.21
N LYS A 180 18.39 0.96 7.16
CA LYS A 180 17.79 2.18 7.68
C LYS A 180 16.55 2.52 6.85
N ILE A 181 15.42 2.68 7.53
CA ILE A 181 14.16 3.12 6.92
C ILE A 181 13.98 4.60 7.18
N VAL A 182 13.92 5.37 6.11
CA VAL A 182 13.59 6.80 6.12
C VAL A 182 12.14 6.94 5.65
N LEU A 183 11.33 7.70 6.37
CA LEU A 183 9.94 7.95 6.03
C LEU A 183 9.72 9.42 5.68
N LEU A 184 9.05 9.69 4.57
CA LEU A 184 8.54 11.01 4.23
C LEU A 184 7.02 10.93 4.12
N PHE A 185 6.30 11.72 4.93
CA PHE A 185 4.84 11.74 4.90
C PHE A 185 4.25 13.04 5.45
N GLY A 186 2.95 13.20 5.23
CA GLY A 186 2.10 14.22 5.81
C GLY A 186 0.66 13.71 5.90
N CYS A 187 -0.24 14.55 6.41
CA CYS A 187 -1.67 14.25 6.46
C CYS A 187 -2.48 15.32 5.72
N GLY A 188 -3.59 14.89 5.12
CA GLY A 188 -4.53 15.82 4.50
C GLY A 188 -5.40 16.57 5.51
N GLY A 189 -5.69 17.82 5.19
CA GLY A 189 -6.70 18.64 5.89
C GLY A 189 -8.13 18.28 5.49
N ASN A 190 -9.12 18.73 6.27
CA ASN A 190 -10.54 18.43 6.11
C ASN A 190 -10.82 16.93 5.99
N ARG A 191 -10.14 16.15 6.82
CA ARG A 191 -10.23 14.70 6.93
C ARG A 191 -10.19 14.31 8.42
N ASP A 192 -10.24 13.00 8.70
CA ASP A 192 -10.11 12.47 10.05
C ASP A 192 -8.83 13.00 10.73
N GLN A 193 -9.01 13.81 11.77
CA GLN A 193 -7.91 14.39 12.56
C GLN A 193 -7.30 13.37 13.53
N ASN A 194 -8.11 12.40 14.01
CA ASN A 194 -7.68 11.43 15.01
C ASN A 194 -6.57 10.50 14.49
N LYS A 195 -6.46 10.36 13.16
CA LYS A 195 -5.39 9.58 12.54
C LYS A 195 -4.01 10.23 12.66
N ARG A 196 -3.92 11.56 12.80
CA ARG A 196 -2.66 12.33 12.78
C ARG A 196 -1.70 11.85 13.86
N PHE A 197 -2.18 11.84 15.11
CA PHE A 197 -1.42 11.32 16.26
C PHE A 197 -0.97 9.87 16.06
N LYS A 198 -1.88 9.00 15.59
CA LYS A 198 -1.57 7.59 15.35
C LYS A 198 -0.52 7.40 14.26
N MET A 199 -0.58 8.19 13.18
CA MET A 199 0.40 8.14 12.11
C MET A 199 1.77 8.62 12.58
N GLY A 200 1.82 9.67 13.44
CA GLY A 200 3.05 10.11 14.09
C GLY A 200 3.70 9.01 14.93
N LYS A 201 2.91 8.32 15.77
CA LYS A 201 3.39 7.21 16.59
C LYS A 201 3.93 6.06 15.72
N ILE A 202 3.18 5.63 14.72
CA ILE A 202 3.61 4.56 13.80
C ILE A 202 4.89 4.96 13.05
N ALA A 203 5.02 6.22 12.65
CA ALA A 203 6.23 6.72 12.01
C ALA A 203 7.46 6.51 12.90
N CYS A 204 7.39 6.84 14.18
CA CYS A 204 8.47 6.61 15.14
C CYS A 204 8.75 5.14 15.41
N ASP A 205 7.69 4.31 15.58
CA ASP A 205 7.84 2.89 15.89
C ASP A 205 8.53 2.09 14.74
N TYR A 206 8.39 2.57 13.50
CA TYR A 206 8.79 1.80 12.32
C TYR A 206 9.84 2.46 11.42
N SER A 207 10.28 3.69 11.67
CA SER A 207 11.32 4.34 10.87
C SER A 207 12.45 4.90 11.73
N ASN A 208 13.63 5.05 11.13
CA ASN A 208 14.83 5.56 11.79
C ASN A 208 14.98 7.08 11.65
N GLU A 209 14.40 7.65 10.60
CA GLU A 209 14.41 9.08 10.29
C GLU A 209 13.10 9.45 9.60
N ILE A 210 12.57 10.62 9.95
CA ILE A 210 11.28 11.09 9.45
C ILE A 210 11.42 12.49 8.85
N TYR A 211 10.95 12.64 7.61
CA TYR A 211 10.68 13.91 6.96
C TYR A 211 9.19 14.19 7.05
N LEU A 212 8.81 15.10 7.94
CA LEU A 212 7.42 15.54 8.10
C LEU A 212 7.15 16.74 7.19
N THR A 213 6.14 16.62 6.33
CA THR A 213 5.85 17.60 5.28
C THR A 213 4.34 17.79 5.08
N ASP A 214 3.95 18.75 4.23
CA ASP A 214 2.57 18.95 3.85
C ASP A 214 2.12 17.92 2.81
N ASP A 215 0.88 17.45 2.96
CA ASP A 215 0.17 16.64 1.95
C ASP A 215 -0.80 17.55 1.18
N ASN A 216 -2.09 17.41 1.35
CA ASN A 216 -3.17 18.26 0.82
C ASN A 216 -3.80 19.04 2.00
N PRO A 217 -3.29 20.21 2.39
CA PRO A 217 -3.81 20.91 3.58
C PRO A 217 -5.25 21.38 3.40
N ARG A 218 -5.70 21.56 2.16
CA ARG A 218 -7.03 22.08 1.82
C ARG A 218 -7.31 23.43 2.52
N PHE A 219 -8.37 23.51 3.32
CA PHE A 219 -8.77 24.72 4.06
C PHE A 219 -8.25 24.75 5.51
N GLU A 220 -7.46 23.76 5.94
CA GLU A 220 -6.83 23.76 7.26
C GLU A 220 -5.45 24.38 7.22
N ASP A 221 -5.04 24.98 8.35
CA ASP A 221 -3.66 25.43 8.55
C ASP A 221 -2.69 24.23 8.51
N PRO A 222 -1.75 24.20 7.55
CA PRO A 222 -0.83 23.08 7.40
C PRO A 222 0.11 22.93 8.63
N ARG A 223 0.43 24.03 9.32
CA ARG A 223 1.22 23.97 10.57
C ARG A 223 0.45 23.23 11.66
N LYS A 224 -0.85 23.48 11.81
CA LYS A 224 -1.69 22.75 12.76
C LYS A 224 -1.73 21.26 12.46
N ILE A 225 -1.84 20.88 11.18
CA ILE A 225 -1.81 19.47 10.77
C ILE A 225 -0.50 18.80 11.19
N ARG A 226 0.66 19.44 10.90
CA ARG A 226 1.97 18.88 11.29
C ARG A 226 2.11 18.80 12.81
N ASN A 227 1.65 19.81 13.56
CA ASN A 227 1.67 19.79 15.02
C ASN A 227 0.84 18.63 15.59
N ASP A 228 -0.33 18.36 15.04
CA ASP A 228 -1.16 17.22 15.46
C ASP A 228 -0.48 15.87 15.19
N ILE A 229 0.30 15.76 14.11
CA ILE A 229 1.10 14.57 13.84
C ILE A 229 2.24 14.47 14.88
N LYS A 230 2.94 15.57 15.15
CA LYS A 230 4.07 15.61 16.12
C LYS A 230 3.66 15.24 17.53
N LYS A 231 2.42 15.47 17.96
CA LYS A 231 1.92 15.01 19.27
C LYS A 231 2.03 13.49 19.47
N GLY A 232 2.07 12.72 18.39
CA GLY A 232 2.27 11.26 18.44
C GLY A 232 3.71 10.81 18.26
N MET A 233 4.65 11.75 18.08
CA MET A 233 6.06 11.44 17.81
C MET A 233 6.92 11.58 19.07
N GLN A 234 7.83 10.63 19.29
CA GLN A 234 8.81 10.61 20.37
C GLN A 234 10.11 9.98 19.87
N ASP A 235 11.24 10.44 20.39
CA ASP A 235 12.58 9.82 20.31
C ASP A 235 13.08 9.38 18.91
N THR A 236 12.68 10.07 17.85
CA THR A 236 13.13 9.79 16.49
C THR A 236 13.67 11.05 15.83
N LEU A 237 14.65 10.90 14.94
CA LEU A 237 15.17 12.02 14.15
C LEU A 237 14.09 12.55 13.20
N ILE A 238 13.53 13.72 13.54
CA ILE A 238 12.46 14.36 12.77
C ILE A 238 13.00 15.62 12.10
N LYS A 239 12.83 15.70 10.78
CA LYS A 239 13.07 16.90 9.98
C LYS A 239 11.73 17.42 9.46
N GLU A 240 11.29 18.56 9.97
CA GLU A 240 10.06 19.20 9.50
C GLU A 240 10.37 20.15 8.35
N ILE A 241 9.88 19.80 7.15
CA ILE A 241 10.03 20.59 5.92
C ILE A 241 8.65 20.75 5.29
N PRO A 242 8.00 21.91 5.45
CA PRO A 242 6.64 22.14 4.95
C PRO A 242 6.50 21.92 3.46
N ASP A 243 7.42 22.45 2.67
CA ASP A 243 7.45 22.26 1.21
C ASP A 243 7.77 20.80 0.86
N ARG A 244 6.77 20.07 0.34
CA ARG A 244 6.90 18.66 0.02
C ARG A 244 7.93 18.39 -1.08
N LYS A 245 8.10 19.30 -2.04
CA LYS A 245 9.12 19.17 -3.10
C LYS A 245 10.51 19.24 -2.47
N LYS A 246 10.75 20.25 -1.61
CA LYS A 246 12.03 20.39 -0.89
C LYS A 246 12.26 19.18 0.03
N ALA A 247 11.24 18.74 0.76
CA ALA A 247 11.34 17.57 1.63
C ALA A 247 11.77 16.30 0.88
N ILE A 248 11.17 16.01 -0.28
CA ILE A 248 11.53 14.87 -1.13
C ILE A 248 12.97 14.99 -1.62
N SER A 249 13.33 16.15 -2.15
CA SER A 249 14.68 16.38 -2.70
C SER A 249 15.76 16.25 -1.63
N GLU A 250 15.52 16.80 -0.43
CA GLU A 250 16.46 16.72 0.69
C GLU A 250 16.55 15.30 1.26
N ALA A 251 15.42 14.61 1.41
CA ALA A 251 15.42 13.22 1.84
C ALA A 251 16.25 12.34 0.90
N ILE A 252 16.09 12.49 -0.43
CA ILE A 252 16.86 11.73 -1.41
C ILE A 252 18.33 12.11 -1.40
N LYS A 253 18.66 13.40 -1.28
CA LYS A 253 20.05 13.88 -1.18
C LYS A 253 20.78 13.22 0.00
N ASN A 254 20.12 13.07 1.13
CA ASN A 254 20.71 12.59 2.38
C ASN A 254 20.68 11.06 2.55
N LEU A 255 20.17 10.28 1.57
CA LEU A 255 20.21 8.83 1.65
C LEU A 255 21.65 8.29 1.59
N ASN A 256 22.02 7.50 2.57
CA ASN A 256 23.28 6.76 2.58
C ASN A 256 23.17 5.45 1.79
N THR A 257 24.30 4.79 1.60
CA THR A 257 24.37 3.53 0.86
C THR A 257 23.43 2.47 1.43
N GLY A 258 22.47 2.07 0.61
CA GLY A 258 21.52 1.01 0.93
C GLY A 258 20.33 1.42 1.79
N ASP A 259 20.18 2.70 2.15
CA ASP A 259 19.00 3.22 2.84
C ASP A 259 17.74 3.04 2.00
N ILE A 260 16.58 2.99 2.67
CA ILE A 260 15.28 2.86 2.03
C ILE A 260 14.41 4.04 2.44
N LEU A 261 14.00 4.86 1.47
CA LEU A 261 13.05 5.94 1.65
C LEU A 261 11.64 5.48 1.24
N LEU A 262 10.70 5.56 2.15
CA LEU A 262 9.28 5.47 1.85
C LEU A 262 8.70 6.89 1.73
N VAL A 263 8.22 7.26 0.53
CA VAL A 263 7.42 8.47 0.29
C VAL A 263 5.96 8.07 0.31
N ALA A 264 5.24 8.47 1.37
CA ALA A 264 3.88 8.02 1.63
C ALA A 264 2.85 9.17 1.56
N GLY A 265 1.60 8.79 1.26
CA GLY A 265 0.42 9.64 1.30
C GLY A 265 -0.21 9.88 -0.06
N LYS A 266 0.53 10.39 -1.02
CA LYS A 266 0.00 10.81 -2.34
C LYS A 266 0.03 9.73 -3.42
N GLY A 267 1.02 8.84 -3.40
CA GLY A 267 1.14 7.78 -4.39
C GLY A 267 1.07 8.32 -5.84
N HIS A 268 0.02 7.95 -6.57
CA HIS A 268 -0.20 8.34 -7.97
C HIS A 268 -0.89 9.70 -8.16
N GLU A 269 -1.22 10.42 -7.08
CA GLU A 269 -1.84 11.74 -7.19
C GLU A 269 -0.95 12.71 -7.97
N LYS A 270 -1.59 13.54 -8.81
CA LYS A 270 -0.91 14.54 -9.67
C LYS A 270 -1.24 15.98 -9.26
N THR A 271 -1.80 16.18 -8.09
CA THR A 271 -2.14 17.51 -7.59
C THR A 271 -1.85 17.66 -6.11
N GLN A 272 -1.58 18.88 -5.67
CA GLN A 272 -1.60 19.27 -4.27
C GLN A 272 -2.72 20.30 -4.06
N ASP A 273 -3.58 20.05 -3.04
CA ASP A 273 -4.83 20.78 -2.82
C ASP A 273 -4.66 21.71 -1.61
N PHE A 274 -4.72 23.02 -1.87
CA PHE A 274 -4.68 24.11 -0.89
C PHE A 274 -6.07 24.76 -0.68
N GLY A 275 -7.14 24.03 -0.94
CA GLY A 275 -8.52 24.49 -0.79
C GLY A 275 -8.96 25.37 -1.96
N LYS A 276 -8.63 26.65 -1.93
CA LYS A 276 -8.94 27.60 -3.02
C LYS A 276 -8.15 27.33 -4.28
N LYS A 277 -6.99 26.67 -4.19
CA LYS A 277 -6.08 26.42 -5.32
C LYS A 277 -5.60 24.96 -5.30
N LYS A 278 -5.70 24.30 -6.46
CA LYS A 278 -5.02 23.04 -6.73
C LYS A 278 -3.88 23.29 -7.71
N ILE A 279 -2.69 22.83 -7.36
CA ILE A 279 -1.51 22.94 -8.22
C ILE A 279 -1.13 21.55 -8.74
N TYR A 280 -0.53 21.52 -9.93
CA TYR A 280 0.08 20.28 -10.43
C TYR A 280 1.25 19.89 -9.53
N PHE A 281 1.24 18.65 -9.06
CA PHE A 281 2.23 18.14 -8.14
C PHE A 281 2.31 16.61 -8.25
N SER A 282 3.50 16.07 -8.51
CA SER A 282 3.70 14.63 -8.62
C SER A 282 4.93 14.20 -7.83
N ASP A 283 4.71 13.43 -6.76
CA ASP A 283 5.80 12.83 -5.99
C ASP A 283 6.75 12.04 -6.91
N LYS A 284 6.19 11.22 -7.81
CA LYS A 284 6.97 10.39 -8.74
C LYS A 284 7.92 11.21 -9.62
N LYS A 285 7.44 12.34 -10.17
CA LYS A 285 8.28 13.23 -11.01
C LYS A 285 9.40 13.84 -10.17
N ILE A 286 9.08 14.38 -8.99
CA ILE A 286 10.05 15.00 -8.09
C ILE A 286 11.12 13.99 -7.66
N ILE A 287 10.71 12.76 -7.32
CA ILE A 287 11.63 11.67 -6.96
C ILE A 287 12.59 11.38 -8.11
N LEU A 288 12.09 11.22 -9.35
CA LEU A 288 12.92 10.94 -10.51
C LEU A 288 13.93 12.05 -10.77
N ASP A 289 13.50 13.33 -10.70
CA ASP A 289 14.36 14.48 -10.90
C ASP A 289 15.45 14.58 -9.80
N SER A 290 15.07 14.33 -8.53
CA SER A 290 16.01 14.32 -7.41
C SER A 290 17.03 13.16 -7.49
N ILE A 291 16.60 11.98 -7.97
CA ILE A 291 17.50 10.84 -8.20
C ILE A 291 18.52 11.16 -9.31
N LYS A 292 18.10 11.82 -10.38
CA LYS A 292 19.02 12.24 -11.45
C LYS A 292 20.12 13.15 -10.88
N LEU A 293 19.74 14.17 -10.10
CA LEU A 293 20.70 15.09 -9.47
C LEU A 293 21.66 14.34 -8.53
N LYS A 294 21.15 13.45 -7.67
CA LYS A 294 21.98 12.66 -6.74
C LYS A 294 22.96 11.72 -7.49
N ASN A 295 22.59 11.24 -8.65
CA ASN A 295 23.44 10.34 -9.44
C ASN A 295 24.53 11.08 -10.24
N ILE A 296 24.42 12.40 -10.40
CA ILE A 296 25.43 13.25 -11.06
C ILE A 296 26.52 13.62 -10.06
N ASN A 297 26.11 13.96 -8.82
CA ASN A 297 27.01 14.29 -7.70
C ASN A 297 27.51 13.02 -7.00
#